data_037296b2f3843bec516488aa65913d56
#
_entry.id   037296b2f3843bec516488aa65913d56
#
_cell.length_a   1.000
_cell.length_b   1.000
_cell.length_c   1.000
_cell.angle_alpha   90.00
_cell.angle_beta   90.00
_cell.angle_gamma   90.00
#
_symmetry.space_group_name_H-M   'P 1'
#
loop_
_entity.id
_entity.type
_entity.pdbx_description
1 polymer ?
#
loop_
_entity_poly.entity_id
_entity_poly.type
_entity_poly.pdbx_seq_one_letter_code
_entity_poly.pdbx_strand_id
1 'polypeptide(L)'
;QKRKATGEPYILFKGNTNKNNPEAYKQNGLKVHMTNICSEITLHTDESHSFVCCLSSLNLAKYDEWKDTNIIYDAIWFLDGVLEEFIQRAKGKIGFENSVRSAEKGRALGLGALGWHTYLQEKGLPFEGLLSQFETRKIFSQIKIESERASMDLAEVFGEPLWCVGTGMRNTHLRAIAPTVSNSKLSGNVSPGIEPWAANVFTEQSAKGTFIRKNPTLESVLSDCGLDNEETWAKILEDGGSVQGIKKLDDILMGDHDIPAKDVFKTFKEINQLELVNQAGLRQQYVDQSVSLNLAFPSEATPKWINQVHMDAWKKGVKTLYYVRTESVLRGDIAASAMDPSCVSCDG
;
A
#
# COMPACT_ATOMS: atom_id res chain seq x y z
N GLN A 1 19.89 -11.37 9.46
CA GLN A 1 20.37 -10.52 10.56
C GLN A 1 20.45 -9.06 10.16
N LYS A 2 21.11 -8.69 9.02
CA LYS A 2 21.23 -7.30 8.54
C LYS A 2 19.86 -6.63 8.43
N ARG A 3 18.90 -7.25 7.76
CA ARG A 3 17.56 -6.72 7.56
C ARG A 3 16.80 -6.44 8.87
N LYS A 4 16.99 -7.25 9.91
CA LYS A 4 16.43 -6.99 11.25
C LYS A 4 17.07 -5.76 11.89
N ALA A 5 18.38 -5.54 11.68
CA ALA A 5 19.11 -4.45 12.32
C ALA A 5 18.95 -3.09 11.62
N THR A 6 18.77 -3.10 10.28
CA THR A 6 18.78 -1.87 9.46
C THR A 6 17.46 -1.61 8.73
N GLY A 7 16.48 -2.54 8.78
CA GLY A 7 15.28 -2.49 7.94
C GLY A 7 15.49 -2.92 6.49
N GLU A 8 16.72 -2.94 6.00
CA GLU A 8 17.14 -3.17 4.62
C GLU A 8 18.05 -4.41 4.46
N PRO A 9 18.23 -4.91 3.22
CA PRO A 9 17.71 -4.46 1.92
C PRO A 9 16.26 -4.85 1.68
N TYR A 10 15.60 -4.17 0.71
CA TYR A 10 14.32 -4.61 0.15
C TYR A 10 14.48 -5.92 -0.60
N ILE A 11 13.38 -6.66 -0.77
CA ILE A 11 13.42 -7.96 -1.44
C ILE A 11 12.52 -7.93 -2.67
N LEU A 12 13.08 -8.34 -3.82
CA LEU A 12 12.34 -8.66 -5.02
C LEU A 12 12.36 -10.17 -5.24
N PHE A 13 11.20 -10.80 -5.20
CA PHE A 13 11.03 -12.19 -5.57
C PHE A 13 10.88 -12.31 -7.09
N LYS A 14 11.98 -12.28 -7.81
CA LYS A 14 12.02 -12.26 -9.30
C LYS A 14 11.22 -13.39 -9.94
N GLY A 15 11.19 -14.56 -9.31
CA GLY A 15 10.40 -15.71 -9.77
C GLY A 15 8.90 -15.41 -9.75
N ASN A 16 8.38 -14.93 -8.60
CA ASN A 16 6.97 -14.57 -8.45
C ASN A 16 6.59 -13.43 -9.40
N THR A 17 7.44 -12.40 -9.49
CA THR A 17 7.21 -11.23 -10.34
C THR A 17 7.08 -11.65 -11.80
N ASN A 18 8.05 -12.35 -12.35
CA ASN A 18 8.07 -12.68 -13.77
C ASN A 18 7.12 -13.81 -14.17
N LYS A 19 6.80 -14.74 -13.25
CA LYS A 19 5.77 -15.76 -13.49
C LYS A 19 4.38 -15.14 -13.67
N ASN A 20 4.09 -14.09 -12.92
CA ASN A 20 2.78 -13.44 -12.86
C ASN A 20 2.72 -12.12 -13.64
N ASN A 21 3.59 -11.95 -14.63
CA ASN A 21 3.53 -10.80 -15.53
C ASN A 21 2.25 -10.83 -16.38
N PRO A 22 1.70 -9.65 -16.72
CA PRO A 22 0.60 -9.53 -17.69
C PRO A 22 0.94 -10.13 -19.04
N GLU A 23 -0.10 -10.45 -19.83
CA GLU A 23 0.06 -11.07 -21.16
C GLU A 23 0.92 -10.23 -22.10
N ALA A 24 0.75 -8.91 -22.07
CA ALA A 24 1.59 -7.98 -22.83
C ALA A 24 3.10 -8.19 -22.61
N TYR A 25 3.51 -8.50 -21.37
CA TYR A 25 4.91 -8.78 -21.07
C TYR A 25 5.35 -10.17 -21.53
N LYS A 26 4.49 -11.17 -21.36
CA LYS A 26 4.78 -12.57 -21.75
C LYS A 26 4.99 -12.69 -23.26
N GLN A 27 4.07 -12.13 -24.06
CA GLN A 27 4.14 -12.20 -25.52
C GLN A 27 5.35 -11.44 -26.10
N ASN A 28 5.82 -10.37 -25.42
CA ASN A 28 6.98 -9.59 -25.84
C ASN A 28 8.30 -10.06 -25.18
N GLY A 29 8.29 -11.11 -24.35
CA GLY A 29 9.47 -11.60 -23.65
C GLY A 29 10.07 -10.63 -22.64
N LEU A 30 9.29 -9.64 -22.17
CA LEU A 30 9.74 -8.60 -21.24
C LEU A 30 9.88 -9.17 -19.84
N LYS A 31 10.96 -8.78 -19.15
CA LYS A 31 11.28 -9.26 -17.81
C LYS A 31 11.55 -8.11 -16.85
N VAL A 32 11.12 -8.29 -15.61
CA VAL A 32 11.41 -7.40 -14.50
C VAL A 32 12.72 -7.81 -13.85
N HIS A 33 13.66 -6.88 -13.73
CA HIS A 33 14.98 -7.10 -13.17
C HIS A 33 15.18 -6.38 -11.85
N MET A 34 14.48 -5.28 -11.63
CA MET A 34 14.56 -4.40 -10.46
C MET A 34 13.21 -3.75 -10.17
N THR A 35 13.11 -3.04 -9.06
CA THR A 35 11.96 -2.23 -8.66
C THR A 35 12.36 -0.77 -8.47
N ASN A 36 11.39 0.13 -8.27
CA ASN A 36 11.63 1.46 -7.73
C ASN A 36 12.06 1.40 -6.25
N ILE A 37 12.40 2.55 -5.68
CA ILE A 37 12.82 2.65 -4.28
C ILE A 37 11.73 2.17 -3.30
N CYS A 38 10.45 2.39 -3.60
CA CYS A 38 9.33 1.97 -2.74
C CYS A 38 8.84 0.53 -3.00
N SER A 39 9.42 -0.20 -3.95
CA SER A 39 9.19 -1.62 -4.28
C SER A 39 7.87 -1.96 -4.96
N GLU A 40 6.93 -1.02 -5.19
CA GLU A 40 5.65 -1.33 -5.84
C GLU A 40 5.73 -1.39 -7.36
N ILE A 41 6.70 -0.74 -8.00
CA ILE A 41 6.87 -0.72 -9.45
C ILE A 41 7.69 -1.91 -9.90
N THR A 42 7.05 -2.81 -10.65
CA THR A 42 7.68 -4.01 -11.22
C THR A 42 7.53 -4.01 -12.73
N LEU A 43 8.28 -3.12 -13.38
CA LEU A 43 8.27 -2.94 -14.82
C LEU A 43 9.61 -3.35 -15.45
N HIS A 44 9.57 -3.58 -16.77
CA HIS A 44 10.74 -3.98 -17.54
C HIS A 44 11.79 -2.87 -17.63
N THR A 45 13.05 -3.25 -17.49
CA THR A 45 14.22 -2.39 -17.71
C THR A 45 15.29 -3.16 -18.45
N ASP A 46 15.97 -2.48 -19.39
CA ASP A 46 17.18 -2.94 -20.06
C ASP A 46 18.06 -1.74 -20.44
N GLU A 47 19.05 -1.91 -21.29
CA GLU A 47 19.95 -0.84 -21.74
C GLU A 47 19.22 0.31 -22.44
N SER A 48 18.05 0.04 -23.03
CA SER A 48 17.28 1.01 -23.83
C SER A 48 15.92 1.37 -23.23
N HIS A 49 15.52 0.77 -22.12
CA HIS A 49 14.22 0.99 -21.47
C HIS A 49 14.38 1.25 -19.96
N SER A 50 13.71 2.28 -19.51
CA SER A 50 13.54 2.59 -18.07
C SER A 50 12.06 2.89 -17.80
N PHE A 51 11.58 2.51 -16.63
CA PHE A 51 10.17 2.73 -16.31
C PHE A 51 9.87 4.15 -15.78
N VAL A 52 8.59 4.48 -15.82
CA VAL A 52 8.02 5.70 -15.24
C VAL A 52 7.01 5.29 -14.17
N CYS A 53 7.06 5.89 -12.99
CA CYS A 53 6.03 5.80 -11.97
C CYS A 53 4.87 6.72 -12.34
N CYS A 54 3.72 6.15 -12.76
CA CYS A 54 2.49 6.91 -12.99
C CYS A 54 1.41 6.36 -12.04
N LEU A 55 1.28 6.98 -10.87
CA LEU A 55 0.55 6.42 -9.74
C LEU A 55 -0.58 7.31 -9.27
N SER A 56 -1.64 6.69 -8.76
CA SER A 56 -2.66 7.30 -7.92
C SER A 56 -3.18 6.28 -6.90
N SER A 57 -3.92 6.73 -5.89
CA SER A 57 -4.44 5.86 -4.85
C SER A 57 -5.88 6.22 -4.49
N LEU A 58 -6.74 5.19 -4.44
CA LEU A 58 -8.12 5.29 -3.97
C LEU A 58 -8.14 5.30 -2.44
N ASN A 59 -8.90 6.21 -1.84
CA ASN A 59 -9.09 6.24 -0.39
C ASN A 59 -10.16 5.21 0.00
N LEU A 60 -9.73 4.08 0.59
CA LEU A 60 -10.62 2.99 1.00
C LEU A 60 -11.51 3.35 2.19
N ALA A 61 -11.10 4.29 3.05
CA ALA A 61 -12.00 4.81 4.10
C ALA A 61 -13.27 5.45 3.51
N LYS A 62 -13.22 5.83 2.23
CA LYS A 62 -14.37 6.35 1.47
C LYS A 62 -14.98 5.33 0.50
N TYR A 63 -14.70 4.03 0.69
CA TYR A 63 -15.16 2.99 -0.23
C TYR A 63 -16.68 3.01 -0.45
N ASP A 64 -17.48 3.15 0.59
CA ASP A 64 -18.94 3.18 0.48
C ASP A 64 -19.48 4.40 -0.29
N GLU A 65 -18.70 5.50 -0.33
CA GLU A 65 -19.06 6.70 -1.08
C GLU A 65 -18.79 6.55 -2.59
N TRP A 66 -17.78 5.75 -2.97
CA TRP A 66 -17.34 5.67 -4.36
C TRP A 66 -17.55 4.31 -5.04
N LYS A 67 -17.83 3.23 -4.31
CA LYS A 67 -17.93 1.85 -4.86
C LYS A 67 -18.94 1.69 -6.01
N ASP A 68 -20.00 2.51 -6.02
CA ASP A 68 -21.07 2.48 -7.02
C ASP A 68 -20.93 3.61 -8.06
N THR A 69 -19.75 4.24 -8.13
CA THR A 69 -19.42 5.32 -9.08
C THR A 69 -18.42 4.85 -10.13
N ASN A 70 -18.10 5.70 -11.11
CA ASN A 70 -17.08 5.41 -12.11
C ASN A 70 -15.65 5.81 -11.69
N ILE A 71 -15.39 6.09 -10.44
CA ILE A 71 -14.10 6.68 -10.00
C ILE A 71 -12.89 5.83 -10.40
N ILE A 72 -12.98 4.49 -10.37
CA ILE A 72 -11.89 3.59 -10.78
C ILE A 72 -11.64 3.75 -12.28
N TYR A 73 -12.70 3.72 -13.06
CA TYR A 73 -12.66 3.91 -14.51
C TYR A 73 -12.05 5.27 -14.87
N ASP A 74 -12.57 6.34 -14.29
CA ASP A 74 -12.13 7.72 -14.53
C ASP A 74 -10.66 7.92 -14.10
N ALA A 75 -10.24 7.30 -13.00
CA ALA A 75 -8.85 7.33 -12.54
C ALA A 75 -7.88 6.70 -13.55
N ILE A 76 -8.25 5.62 -14.22
CA ILE A 76 -7.42 5.01 -15.27
C ILE A 76 -7.32 5.93 -16.50
N TRP A 77 -8.44 6.52 -16.92
CA TRP A 77 -8.43 7.50 -18.01
C TRP A 77 -7.56 8.72 -17.67
N PHE A 78 -7.70 9.23 -16.45
CA PHE A 78 -6.89 10.34 -15.96
C PHE A 78 -5.39 9.99 -15.93
N LEU A 79 -5.03 8.81 -15.41
CA LEU A 79 -3.62 8.38 -15.34
C LEU A 79 -3.03 8.17 -16.75
N ASP A 80 -3.79 7.63 -17.70
CA ASP A 80 -3.31 7.50 -19.09
C ASP A 80 -3.06 8.88 -19.70
N GLY A 81 -3.92 9.87 -19.41
CA GLY A 81 -3.72 11.29 -19.78
C GLY A 81 -2.48 11.90 -19.12
N VAL A 82 -2.24 11.64 -17.83
CA VAL A 82 -1.02 12.09 -17.12
C VAL A 82 0.24 11.50 -17.76
N LEU A 83 0.19 10.22 -18.12
CA LEU A 83 1.31 9.57 -18.80
C LEU A 83 1.54 10.13 -20.21
N GLU A 84 0.47 10.47 -20.93
CA GLU A 84 0.57 11.15 -22.23
C GLU A 84 1.24 12.53 -22.07
N GLU A 85 0.85 13.30 -21.07
CA GLU A 85 1.48 14.60 -20.78
C GLU A 85 2.98 14.45 -20.47
N PHE A 86 3.36 13.41 -19.70
CA PHE A 86 4.78 13.07 -19.49
C PHE A 86 5.49 12.79 -20.82
N ILE A 87 4.92 11.96 -21.69
CA ILE A 87 5.51 11.61 -22.99
C ILE A 87 5.73 12.88 -23.81
N GLN A 88 4.71 13.75 -23.94
CA GLN A 88 4.80 14.98 -24.72
C GLN A 88 5.86 15.95 -24.17
N ARG A 89 5.95 16.10 -22.86
CA ARG A 89 6.90 17.02 -22.22
C ARG A 89 8.33 16.49 -22.19
N ALA A 90 8.52 15.19 -22.07
CA ALA A 90 9.83 14.56 -21.93
C ALA A 90 10.47 14.19 -23.28
N LYS A 91 9.66 14.02 -24.33
CA LYS A 91 10.13 13.66 -25.69
C LYS A 91 11.16 14.65 -26.21
N GLY A 92 12.32 14.12 -26.62
CA GLY A 92 13.44 14.91 -27.12
C GLY A 92 14.30 15.58 -26.05
N LYS A 93 14.02 15.39 -24.76
CA LYS A 93 14.87 15.87 -23.68
C LYS A 93 15.94 14.84 -23.32
N ILE A 94 17.17 15.30 -23.19
CA ILE A 94 18.34 14.48 -22.83
C ILE A 94 18.10 13.81 -21.46
N GLY A 95 18.34 12.49 -21.40
CA GLY A 95 18.21 11.68 -20.19
C GLY A 95 16.82 11.06 -19.98
N PHE A 96 15.83 11.40 -20.83
CA PHE A 96 14.49 10.82 -20.74
C PHE A 96 14.18 9.78 -21.83
N GLU A 97 15.10 9.54 -22.73
CA GLU A 97 14.87 8.71 -23.94
C GLU A 97 14.35 7.31 -23.59
N ASN A 98 14.98 6.64 -22.62
CA ASN A 98 14.59 5.30 -22.20
C ASN A 98 13.23 5.28 -21.50
N SER A 99 12.94 6.29 -20.70
CA SER A 99 11.66 6.42 -19.98
C SER A 99 10.52 6.72 -20.95
N VAL A 100 10.72 7.66 -21.89
CA VAL A 100 9.74 7.99 -22.95
C VAL A 100 9.47 6.76 -23.81
N ARG A 101 10.51 6.02 -24.22
CA ARG A 101 10.36 4.80 -25.03
C ARG A 101 9.53 3.73 -24.34
N SER A 102 9.75 3.52 -23.04
CA SER A 102 8.95 2.59 -22.23
C SER A 102 7.52 3.06 -22.08
N ALA A 103 7.32 4.36 -21.81
CA ALA A 103 6.00 4.97 -21.68
C ALA A 103 5.19 4.87 -22.98
N GLU A 104 5.78 5.18 -24.12
CA GLU A 104 5.12 5.07 -25.44
C GLU A 104 4.75 3.62 -25.78
N LYS A 105 5.63 2.66 -25.48
CA LYS A 105 5.42 1.24 -25.87
C LYS A 105 4.49 0.48 -24.95
N GLY A 106 4.45 0.82 -23.67
CA GLY A 106 3.77 0.02 -22.67
C GLY A 106 2.64 0.72 -21.92
N ARG A 107 2.69 2.04 -21.81
CA ARG A 107 1.71 2.87 -21.07
C ARG A 107 1.32 2.30 -19.71
N ALA A 108 2.31 1.87 -18.93
CA ALA A 108 2.07 1.24 -17.64
C ALA A 108 1.59 2.28 -16.60
N LEU A 109 0.53 1.93 -15.89
CA LEU A 109 -0.09 2.71 -14.83
C LEU A 109 -0.02 1.97 -13.49
N GLY A 110 -0.31 2.66 -12.38
CA GLY A 110 -0.33 2.08 -11.06
C GLY A 110 -1.42 2.71 -10.19
N LEU A 111 -2.67 2.32 -10.40
CA LEU A 111 -3.75 2.66 -9.47
C LEU A 111 -3.64 1.78 -8.23
N GLY A 112 -3.45 2.41 -7.08
CA GLY A 112 -3.33 1.77 -5.78
C GLY A 112 -4.45 2.14 -4.83
N ALA A 113 -4.19 1.94 -3.53
CA ALA A 113 -5.14 2.23 -2.47
C ALA A 113 -4.41 2.72 -1.21
N LEU A 114 -5.10 3.53 -0.42
CA LEU A 114 -4.71 3.97 0.91
C LEU A 114 -5.91 3.84 1.87
N GLY A 115 -5.66 3.92 3.18
CA GLY A 115 -6.72 3.89 4.17
C GLY A 115 -7.30 2.51 4.47
N TRP A 116 -6.57 1.42 4.16
CA TRP A 116 -7.07 0.06 4.34
C TRP A 116 -7.43 -0.26 5.79
N HIS A 117 -6.52 0.02 6.72
CA HIS A 117 -6.79 -0.27 8.14
C HIS A 117 -7.87 0.64 8.70
N THR A 118 -7.91 1.92 8.31
CA THR A 118 -8.99 2.84 8.67
C THR A 118 -10.35 2.30 8.19
N TYR A 119 -10.44 1.85 6.94
CA TYR A 119 -11.65 1.20 6.42
C TYR A 119 -12.12 0.03 7.28
N LEU A 120 -11.20 -0.87 7.64
CA LEU A 120 -11.53 -2.01 8.50
C LEU A 120 -12.02 -1.55 9.88
N GLN A 121 -11.35 -0.58 10.48
CA GLN A 121 -11.72 -0.03 11.79
C GLN A 121 -13.10 0.63 11.78
N GLU A 122 -13.41 1.41 10.74
CA GLU A 122 -14.74 2.02 10.56
C GLU A 122 -15.84 0.99 10.37
N LYS A 123 -15.53 -0.19 9.81
CA LYS A 123 -16.45 -1.34 9.72
C LYS A 123 -16.50 -2.20 10.98
N GLY A 124 -15.71 -1.87 12.01
CA GLY A 124 -15.56 -2.71 13.20
C GLY A 124 -14.92 -4.06 12.92
N LEU A 125 -14.06 -4.15 11.91
CA LEU A 125 -13.39 -5.39 11.49
C LEU A 125 -11.94 -5.43 11.96
N PRO A 126 -11.47 -6.58 12.47
CA PRO A 126 -10.07 -6.74 12.79
C PRO A 126 -9.23 -6.82 11.51
N PHE A 127 -7.97 -6.41 11.59
CA PHE A 127 -7.04 -6.58 10.47
C PHE A 127 -6.80 -8.07 10.14
N GLU A 128 -6.83 -8.92 11.15
CA GLU A 128 -6.58 -10.36 11.07
C GLU A 128 -7.87 -11.15 10.77
N GLY A 129 -7.72 -12.29 10.09
CA GLY A 129 -8.78 -13.26 9.93
C GLY A 129 -9.59 -13.18 8.63
N LEU A 130 -10.69 -13.93 8.59
CA LEU A 130 -11.44 -14.16 7.34
C LEU A 130 -12.25 -12.96 6.87
N LEU A 131 -12.72 -12.11 7.79
CA LEU A 131 -13.53 -10.95 7.44
C LEU A 131 -12.73 -9.93 6.61
N SER A 132 -11.53 -9.58 7.07
CA SER A 132 -10.63 -8.70 6.33
C SER A 132 -10.15 -9.30 5.00
N GLN A 133 -9.96 -10.63 4.95
CA GLN A 133 -9.65 -11.33 3.69
C GLN A 133 -10.82 -11.29 2.71
N PHE A 134 -12.06 -11.40 3.19
CA PHE A 134 -13.25 -11.25 2.35
C PHE A 134 -13.33 -9.83 1.75
N GLU A 135 -13.18 -8.81 2.58
CA GLU A 135 -13.16 -7.40 2.12
C GLU A 135 -12.00 -7.13 1.15
N THR A 136 -10.82 -7.73 1.38
CA THR A 136 -9.70 -7.67 0.43
C THR A 136 -10.11 -8.18 -0.96
N ARG A 137 -10.73 -9.35 -1.04
CA ARG A 137 -11.16 -9.92 -2.32
C ARG A 137 -12.24 -9.06 -3.00
N LYS A 138 -13.24 -8.65 -2.23
CA LYS A 138 -14.35 -7.82 -2.72
C LYS A 138 -13.85 -6.53 -3.37
N ILE A 139 -13.07 -5.75 -2.63
CA ILE A 139 -12.61 -4.43 -3.08
C ILE A 139 -11.61 -4.55 -4.22
N PHE A 140 -10.58 -5.40 -4.08
CA PHE A 140 -9.52 -5.48 -5.08
C PHE A 140 -9.96 -6.22 -6.36
N SER A 141 -10.97 -7.09 -6.30
CA SER A 141 -11.60 -7.63 -7.52
C SER A 141 -12.36 -6.56 -8.29
N GLN A 142 -13.07 -5.68 -7.60
CA GLN A 142 -13.74 -4.54 -8.24
C GLN A 142 -12.73 -3.61 -8.91
N ILE A 143 -11.66 -3.20 -8.18
CA ILE A 143 -10.61 -2.36 -8.75
C ILE A 143 -9.99 -3.01 -9.99
N LYS A 144 -9.76 -4.33 -9.96
CA LYS A 144 -9.25 -5.07 -11.11
C LYS A 144 -10.20 -4.99 -12.31
N ILE A 145 -11.44 -5.38 -12.13
CA ILE A 145 -12.44 -5.45 -13.22
C ILE A 145 -12.64 -4.08 -13.88
N GLU A 146 -12.86 -3.04 -13.07
CA GLU A 146 -13.13 -1.70 -13.57
C GLU A 146 -11.90 -1.05 -14.23
N SER A 147 -10.70 -1.27 -13.70
CA SER A 147 -9.47 -0.76 -14.33
C SER A 147 -9.16 -1.47 -15.66
N GLU A 148 -9.43 -2.78 -15.75
CA GLU A 148 -9.26 -3.52 -17.01
C GLU A 148 -10.28 -3.06 -18.06
N ARG A 149 -11.55 -2.87 -17.68
CA ARG A 149 -12.58 -2.30 -18.56
C ARG A 149 -12.15 -0.94 -19.11
N ALA A 150 -11.67 -0.04 -18.24
CA ALA A 150 -11.21 1.28 -18.66
C ALA A 150 -10.05 1.22 -19.66
N SER A 151 -9.10 0.30 -19.47
CA SER A 151 -7.98 0.12 -20.39
C SER A 151 -8.41 -0.48 -21.73
N MET A 152 -9.42 -1.35 -21.77
CA MET A 152 -10.00 -1.86 -23.02
C MET A 152 -10.67 -0.72 -23.80
N ASP A 153 -11.51 0.09 -23.15
CA ASP A 153 -12.17 1.23 -23.79
C ASP A 153 -11.16 2.28 -24.29
N LEU A 154 -10.08 2.51 -23.53
CA LEU A 154 -8.96 3.36 -23.97
C LEU A 154 -8.25 2.78 -25.22
N ALA A 155 -8.13 1.45 -25.32
CA ALA A 155 -7.55 0.81 -26.50
C ALA A 155 -8.46 0.94 -27.73
N GLU A 156 -9.78 0.89 -27.55
CA GLU A 156 -10.73 1.13 -28.65
C GLU A 156 -10.65 2.58 -29.18
N VAL A 157 -10.47 3.56 -28.27
CA VAL A 157 -10.42 4.98 -28.64
C VAL A 157 -9.06 5.40 -29.21
N PHE A 158 -7.95 4.97 -28.59
CA PHE A 158 -6.61 5.47 -28.88
C PHE A 158 -5.66 4.40 -29.48
N GLY A 159 -6.14 3.16 -29.63
CA GLY A 159 -5.35 2.03 -30.13
C GLY A 159 -4.48 1.38 -29.05
N GLU A 160 -3.98 0.21 -29.35
CA GLU A 160 -3.05 -0.55 -28.52
C GLU A 160 -1.61 -0.05 -28.75
N PRO A 161 -0.83 0.29 -27.70
CA PRO A 161 0.59 0.57 -27.87
C PRO A 161 1.37 -0.71 -28.21
N LEU A 162 2.62 -0.55 -28.66
CA LEU A 162 3.41 -1.63 -29.24
C LEU A 162 3.46 -2.90 -28.38
N TRP A 163 3.63 -2.79 -27.08
CA TRP A 163 3.71 -3.96 -26.20
C TRP A 163 2.34 -4.59 -25.87
N CYS A 164 1.25 -3.89 -26.17
CA CYS A 164 -0.11 -4.36 -25.91
C CYS A 164 -0.80 -4.91 -27.19
N VAL A 165 -0.16 -4.87 -28.36
CA VAL A 165 -0.76 -5.30 -29.63
C VAL A 165 -1.33 -6.72 -29.52
N GLY A 166 -2.63 -6.86 -29.77
CA GLY A 166 -3.36 -8.13 -29.71
C GLY A 166 -3.84 -8.53 -28.31
N THR A 167 -3.67 -7.68 -27.28
CA THR A 167 -4.17 -7.94 -25.94
C THR A 167 -5.55 -7.34 -25.66
N GLY A 168 -6.03 -6.43 -26.51
CA GLY A 168 -7.23 -5.64 -26.26
C GLY A 168 -7.05 -4.53 -25.19
N MET A 169 -5.82 -4.27 -24.76
CA MET A 169 -5.52 -3.34 -23.67
C MET A 169 -4.69 -2.15 -24.14
N ARG A 170 -4.94 -0.97 -23.57
CA ARG A 170 -4.07 0.20 -23.77
C ARG A 170 -2.84 0.19 -22.87
N ASN A 171 -2.90 -0.46 -21.72
CA ASN A 171 -1.88 -0.37 -20.69
C ASN A 171 -1.35 -1.77 -20.36
N THR A 172 -0.03 -1.94 -20.31
CA THR A 172 0.59 -3.22 -19.91
C THR A 172 0.30 -3.58 -18.45
N HIS A 173 0.23 -2.57 -17.60
CA HIS A 173 -0.06 -2.69 -16.17
C HIS A 173 -1.02 -1.56 -15.75
N LEU A 174 -1.84 -1.81 -14.75
CA LEU A 174 -2.88 -0.90 -14.28
C LEU A 174 -2.81 -0.61 -12.78
N ARG A 175 -2.22 -1.51 -11.97
CA ARG A 175 -2.34 -1.49 -10.51
C ARG A 175 -1.00 -1.68 -9.83
N ALA A 176 -0.70 -0.75 -8.89
CA ALA A 176 0.44 -0.81 -7.98
C ALA A 176 0.05 -0.15 -6.66
N ILE A 177 0.53 -0.64 -5.53
CA ILE A 177 0.19 -0.07 -4.22
C ILE A 177 1.43 0.56 -3.60
N ALA A 178 1.45 1.90 -3.60
CA ALA A 178 2.48 2.73 -3.01
C ALA A 178 2.33 2.86 -1.48
N PRO A 179 3.37 3.29 -0.74
CA PRO A 179 3.30 3.46 0.71
C PRO A 179 2.34 4.56 1.17
N THR A 180 2.19 5.63 0.42
CA THR A 180 1.27 6.78 0.63
C THR A 180 1.32 7.43 2.01
N VAL A 181 2.48 7.47 2.67
CA VAL A 181 2.62 7.95 4.06
C VAL A 181 2.20 9.41 4.22
N SER A 182 2.62 10.30 3.32
CA SER A 182 2.23 11.72 3.35
C SER A 182 0.83 11.93 2.76
N ASN A 183 0.51 11.25 1.66
CA ASN A 183 -0.77 11.39 0.98
C ASN A 183 -1.95 10.97 1.86
N SER A 184 -1.82 9.89 2.64
CA SER A 184 -2.86 9.43 3.56
C SER A 184 -3.22 10.48 4.62
N LYS A 185 -2.26 11.30 5.06
CA LYS A 185 -2.50 12.41 5.99
C LYS A 185 -3.36 13.51 5.34
N LEU A 186 -3.06 13.85 4.08
CA LEU A 186 -3.84 14.83 3.31
C LEU A 186 -5.23 14.32 2.95
N SER A 187 -5.37 13.01 2.77
CA SER A 187 -6.62 12.35 2.41
C SER A 187 -7.55 12.07 3.60
N GLY A 188 -7.47 12.86 4.66
CA GLY A 188 -8.33 12.75 5.84
C GLY A 188 -7.69 12.05 7.03
N ASN A 189 -6.34 12.02 7.10
CA ASN A 189 -5.59 11.37 8.19
C ASN A 189 -5.98 9.89 8.35
N VAL A 190 -5.98 9.15 7.26
CA VAL A 190 -6.26 7.71 7.21
C VAL A 190 -4.97 6.90 7.29
N SER A 191 -5.08 5.58 7.49
CA SER A 191 -3.91 4.70 7.49
C SER A 191 -3.17 4.69 6.16
N PRO A 192 -1.82 4.58 6.15
CA PRO A 192 -1.04 4.63 4.91
C PRO A 192 -1.20 3.33 4.11
N GLY A 193 -1.43 3.45 2.82
CA GLY A 193 -1.52 2.32 1.90
C GLY A 193 -2.47 1.23 2.40
N ILE A 194 -1.93 0.01 2.42
CA ILE A 194 -2.63 -1.19 2.90
C ILE A 194 -2.12 -1.64 4.27
N GLU A 195 -1.35 -0.79 4.95
CA GLU A 195 -0.70 -1.14 6.19
C GLU A 195 -1.57 -0.83 7.42
N PRO A 196 -1.35 -1.57 8.52
CA PRO A 196 -1.92 -1.20 9.80
C PRO A 196 -1.37 0.14 10.32
N TRP A 197 -2.16 0.83 11.14
CA TRP A 197 -1.65 1.94 11.95
C TRP A 197 -0.45 1.49 12.79
N ALA A 198 0.65 2.24 12.72
CA ALA A 198 1.83 1.97 13.53
C ALA A 198 1.56 2.17 15.03
N ALA A 199 0.71 3.14 15.36
CA ALA A 199 0.27 3.49 16.71
C ALA A 199 -1.08 4.21 16.61
N ASN A 200 -1.96 4.07 17.62
CA ASN A 200 -3.25 4.79 17.68
C ASN A 200 -3.09 6.24 18.15
N VAL A 201 -1.96 6.59 18.75
CA VAL A 201 -1.56 7.96 19.07
C VAL A 201 -0.04 8.06 18.93
N PHE A 202 0.43 9.15 18.36
CA PHE A 202 1.86 9.42 18.19
C PHE A 202 2.15 10.92 18.16
N THR A 203 3.40 11.26 18.38
CA THR A 203 3.88 12.63 18.31
C THR A 203 4.47 12.90 16.93
N GLU A 204 3.98 13.91 16.25
CA GLU A 204 4.49 14.37 14.96
C GLU A 204 5.25 15.68 15.12
N GLN A 205 6.49 15.72 14.69
CA GLN A 205 7.28 16.94 14.62
C GLN A 205 7.16 17.58 13.22
N SER A 206 6.86 18.87 13.19
CA SER A 206 6.83 19.65 11.96
C SER A 206 7.60 20.96 12.15
N ALA A 207 7.83 21.69 11.08
CA ALA A 207 8.43 23.03 11.14
C ALA A 207 7.62 24.03 12.02
N LYS A 208 6.33 23.72 12.29
CA LYS A 208 5.44 24.54 13.11
C LYS A 208 5.34 24.11 14.56
N GLY A 209 6.02 23.02 14.95
CA GLY A 209 6.03 22.47 16.31
C GLY A 209 5.72 20.97 16.35
N THR A 210 5.55 20.48 17.59
CA THR A 210 5.21 19.09 17.89
C THR A 210 3.70 18.97 18.12
N PHE A 211 3.06 18.05 17.40
CA PHE A 211 1.63 17.80 17.47
C PHE A 211 1.38 16.35 17.91
N ILE A 212 0.36 16.15 18.72
CA ILE A 212 -0.17 14.83 19.04
C ILE A 212 -1.17 14.46 17.93
N ARG A 213 -0.94 13.34 17.25
CA ARG A 213 -1.86 12.77 16.27
C ARG A 213 -2.57 11.57 16.88
N LYS A 214 -3.88 11.57 16.76
CA LYS A 214 -4.74 10.48 17.23
C LYS A 214 -5.33 9.74 16.03
N ASN A 215 -5.58 8.45 16.17
CA ASN A 215 -6.37 7.69 15.22
C ASN A 215 -7.83 8.20 15.28
N PRO A 216 -8.37 8.78 14.18
CA PRO A 216 -9.70 9.40 14.23
C PRO A 216 -10.83 8.41 14.53
N THR A 217 -10.72 7.18 14.03
CA THR A 217 -11.73 6.13 14.26
C THR A 217 -11.75 5.72 15.74
N LEU A 218 -10.58 5.57 16.36
CA LEU A 218 -10.51 5.29 17.79
C LEU A 218 -11.02 6.48 18.63
N GLU A 219 -10.71 7.71 18.24
CA GLU A 219 -11.19 8.91 18.93
C GLU A 219 -12.72 8.95 18.97
N SER A 220 -13.38 8.63 17.84
CA SER A 220 -14.84 8.50 17.80
C SER A 220 -15.36 7.44 18.77
N VAL A 221 -14.79 6.25 18.75
CA VAL A 221 -15.20 5.16 19.66
C VAL A 221 -14.99 5.52 21.13
N LEU A 222 -13.87 6.14 21.47
CA LEU A 222 -13.59 6.59 22.84
C LEU A 222 -14.57 7.68 23.27
N SER A 223 -14.94 8.59 22.37
CA SER A 223 -15.93 9.64 22.64
C SER A 223 -17.31 9.05 22.93
N ASP A 224 -17.77 8.10 22.10
CA ASP A 224 -19.05 7.41 22.28
C ASP A 224 -19.12 6.64 23.60
N CYS A 225 -17.98 6.16 24.09
CA CYS A 225 -17.88 5.43 25.37
C CYS A 225 -17.55 6.32 26.57
N GLY A 226 -17.43 7.65 26.39
CA GLY A 226 -17.04 8.58 27.45
C GLY A 226 -15.60 8.40 27.94
N LEU A 227 -14.71 7.88 27.06
CA LEU A 227 -13.30 7.60 27.33
C LEU A 227 -12.34 8.56 26.60
N ASP A 228 -12.85 9.49 25.80
CA ASP A 228 -12.03 10.51 25.12
C ASP A 228 -11.60 11.60 26.10
N ASN A 229 -10.54 11.33 26.85
CA ASN A 229 -9.96 12.25 27.84
C ASN A 229 -8.44 12.11 27.86
N GLU A 230 -7.77 13.09 28.46
CA GLU A 230 -6.31 13.18 28.51
C GLU A 230 -5.66 11.95 29.18
N GLU A 231 -6.26 11.41 30.24
CA GLU A 231 -5.73 10.24 30.95
C GLU A 231 -5.69 9.01 30.03
N THR A 232 -6.77 8.74 29.30
CA THR A 232 -6.86 7.62 28.37
C THR A 232 -5.81 7.76 27.24
N TRP A 233 -5.69 8.94 26.65
CA TRP A 233 -4.71 9.16 25.58
C TRP A 233 -3.27 9.14 26.07
N ALA A 234 -2.99 9.66 27.27
CA ALA A 234 -1.68 9.55 27.88
C ALA A 234 -1.29 8.09 28.11
N LYS A 235 -2.23 7.26 28.59
CA LYS A 235 -2.00 5.82 28.77
C LYS A 235 -1.73 5.09 27.46
N ILE A 236 -2.51 5.37 26.40
CA ILE A 236 -2.27 4.80 25.05
C ILE A 236 -0.89 5.22 24.53
N LEU A 237 -0.49 6.47 24.74
CA LEU A 237 0.83 6.98 24.32
C LEU A 237 1.98 6.30 25.09
N GLU A 238 1.85 6.14 26.41
CA GLU A 238 2.81 5.40 27.25
C GLU A 238 2.99 3.95 26.79
N ASP A 239 1.88 3.29 26.38
CA ASP A 239 1.87 1.93 25.87
C ASP A 239 2.29 1.86 24.39
N GLY A 240 2.95 2.91 23.86
CA GLY A 240 3.46 2.97 22.48
C GLY A 240 2.38 2.99 21.42
N GLY A 241 1.22 3.56 21.73
CA GLY A 241 0.05 3.66 20.86
C GLY A 241 -0.87 2.45 20.90
N SER A 242 -0.64 1.48 21.80
CA SER A 242 -1.47 0.30 22.01
C SER A 242 -2.70 0.63 22.88
N VAL A 243 -3.84 0.03 22.52
CA VAL A 243 -5.07 0.08 23.35
C VAL A 243 -5.22 -1.11 24.28
N GLN A 244 -4.29 -2.08 24.24
CA GLN A 244 -4.42 -3.33 24.99
C GLN A 244 -4.45 -3.12 26.52
N GLY A 245 -3.80 -2.05 27.02
CA GLY A 245 -3.80 -1.65 28.42
C GLY A 245 -5.09 -0.98 28.92
N ILE A 246 -6.03 -0.63 28.04
CA ILE A 246 -7.27 0.10 28.41
C ILE A 246 -8.37 -0.89 28.80
N LYS A 247 -8.50 -1.20 30.08
CA LYS A 247 -9.47 -2.22 30.57
C LYS A 247 -10.91 -1.94 30.16
N LYS A 248 -11.32 -0.67 30.11
CA LYS A 248 -12.69 -0.28 29.74
C LYS A 248 -13.04 -0.63 28.28
N LEU A 249 -12.07 -0.92 27.43
CA LEU A 249 -12.30 -1.40 26.06
C LEU A 249 -12.52 -2.93 25.99
N ASP A 250 -12.39 -3.67 27.09
CA ASP A 250 -12.57 -5.13 27.09
C ASP A 250 -14.02 -5.54 26.75
N ASP A 251 -14.99 -4.72 27.17
CA ASP A 251 -16.42 -5.00 27.01
C ASP A 251 -17.03 -4.28 25.79
N ILE A 252 -16.22 -3.55 25.02
CA ILE A 252 -16.72 -2.81 23.84
C ILE A 252 -16.60 -3.69 22.60
N LEU A 253 -17.77 -3.98 22.01
CA LEU A 253 -17.91 -4.73 20.77
C LEU A 253 -18.20 -3.80 19.61
N MET A 254 -17.66 -4.10 18.44
CA MET A 254 -17.73 -3.27 17.24
C MET A 254 -18.30 -4.03 16.04
N GLY A 255 -18.95 -3.28 15.16
CA GLY A 255 -19.50 -3.78 13.88
C GLY A 255 -20.61 -4.82 14.03
N ASP A 256 -21.03 -5.37 12.92
CA ASP A 256 -22.14 -6.34 12.87
C ASP A 256 -21.76 -7.76 13.37
N HIS A 257 -20.50 -7.95 13.72
CA HIS A 257 -19.94 -9.25 14.12
C HIS A 257 -19.49 -9.28 15.59
N ASP A 258 -19.84 -8.29 16.39
CA ASP A 258 -19.49 -8.20 17.80
C ASP A 258 -17.99 -8.41 18.08
N ILE A 259 -17.13 -7.77 17.30
CA ILE A 259 -15.67 -7.87 17.43
C ILE A 259 -15.18 -7.01 18.59
N PRO A 260 -14.34 -7.53 19.51
CA PRO A 260 -13.75 -6.72 20.55
C PRO A 260 -12.98 -5.51 20.00
N ALA A 261 -13.23 -4.32 20.52
CA ALA A 261 -12.56 -3.09 20.08
C ALA A 261 -11.03 -3.21 20.10
N LYS A 262 -10.48 -3.91 21.10
CA LYS A 262 -9.04 -4.17 21.19
C LYS A 262 -8.48 -4.95 20.01
N ASP A 263 -9.24 -5.84 19.40
CA ASP A 263 -8.81 -6.57 18.19
C ASP A 263 -8.87 -5.69 16.95
N VAL A 264 -9.85 -4.77 16.87
CA VAL A 264 -9.99 -3.82 15.77
C VAL A 264 -8.87 -2.79 15.76
N PHE A 265 -8.44 -2.33 16.94
CA PHE A 265 -7.43 -1.27 17.08
C PHE A 265 -6.02 -1.79 17.39
N LYS A 266 -5.71 -3.06 17.09
CA LYS A 266 -4.33 -3.57 17.13
C LYS A 266 -3.41 -2.72 16.25
N THR A 267 -2.26 -2.36 16.80
CA THR A 267 -1.21 -1.66 16.05
C THR A 267 -0.43 -2.62 15.15
N PHE A 268 0.36 -2.08 14.22
CA PHE A 268 1.12 -2.86 13.25
C PHE A 268 1.98 -3.98 13.90
N LYS A 269 2.62 -3.67 15.02
CA LYS A 269 3.46 -4.65 15.74
C LYS A 269 2.69 -5.72 16.50
N GLU A 270 1.42 -5.46 16.82
CA GLU A 270 0.53 -6.39 17.52
C GLU A 270 -0.14 -7.37 16.56
N ILE A 271 -0.23 -7.01 15.29
CA ILE A 271 -0.80 -7.84 14.23
C ILE A 271 0.18 -8.97 13.88
N ASN A 272 -0.36 -10.21 13.77
CA ASN A 272 0.40 -11.35 13.32
C ASN A 272 0.92 -11.14 11.89
N GLN A 273 2.23 -11.10 11.71
CA GLN A 273 2.84 -10.82 10.41
C GLN A 273 2.56 -11.91 9.36
N LEU A 274 2.17 -13.13 9.75
CA LEU A 274 1.66 -14.13 8.79
C LEU A 274 0.30 -13.73 8.22
N GLU A 275 -0.58 -13.10 9.01
CA GLU A 275 -1.85 -12.59 8.50
C GLU A 275 -1.67 -11.40 7.57
N LEU A 276 -0.72 -10.51 7.88
CA LEU A 276 -0.33 -9.44 6.98
C LEU A 276 0.11 -10.00 5.61
N VAL A 277 0.96 -11.02 5.63
CA VAL A 277 1.45 -11.71 4.42
C VAL A 277 0.32 -12.48 3.71
N ASN A 278 -0.63 -13.06 4.45
CA ASN A 278 -1.83 -13.68 3.88
C ASN A 278 -2.62 -12.70 3.03
N GLN A 279 -2.95 -11.54 3.60
CA GLN A 279 -3.66 -10.49 2.88
C GLN A 279 -2.87 -9.96 1.68
N ALA A 280 -1.54 -9.80 1.84
CA ALA A 280 -0.68 -9.37 0.75
C ALA A 280 -0.69 -10.37 -0.41
N GLY A 281 -0.61 -11.66 -0.14
CA GLY A 281 -0.71 -12.72 -1.15
C GLY A 281 -2.07 -12.76 -1.85
N LEU A 282 -3.16 -12.57 -1.10
CA LEU A 282 -4.50 -12.45 -1.68
C LEU A 282 -4.61 -11.22 -2.59
N ARG A 283 -4.13 -10.09 -2.13
CA ARG A 283 -4.18 -8.82 -2.85
C ARG A 283 -3.32 -8.85 -4.12
N GLN A 284 -2.17 -9.54 -4.06
CA GLN A 284 -1.26 -9.67 -5.20
C GLN A 284 -1.92 -10.34 -6.42
N GLN A 285 -2.99 -11.12 -6.25
CA GLN A 285 -3.75 -11.72 -7.36
C GLN A 285 -4.53 -10.67 -8.16
N TYR A 286 -4.78 -9.51 -7.60
CA TYR A 286 -5.51 -8.40 -8.20
C TYR A 286 -4.60 -7.23 -8.60
N VAL A 287 -3.32 -7.26 -8.20
CA VAL A 287 -2.33 -6.20 -8.48
C VAL A 287 -1.29 -6.73 -9.44
N ASP A 288 -1.28 -6.18 -10.65
CA ASP A 288 -0.40 -6.67 -11.73
C ASP A 288 1.06 -6.21 -11.57
N GLN A 289 1.32 -5.06 -10.99
CA GLN A 289 2.64 -4.69 -10.48
C GLN A 289 2.86 -5.27 -9.09
N SER A 290 3.34 -4.50 -8.11
CA SER A 290 3.57 -4.99 -6.76
C SER A 290 2.94 -4.10 -5.68
N VAL A 291 3.22 -4.45 -4.44
CA VAL A 291 2.73 -3.79 -3.23
C VAL A 291 3.94 -3.43 -2.38
N SER A 292 4.05 -2.18 -1.96
CA SER A 292 5.02 -1.77 -0.94
C SER A 292 4.61 -2.36 0.40
N LEU A 293 5.16 -3.51 0.75
CA LEU A 293 4.81 -4.26 1.95
C LEU A 293 5.90 -4.16 3.00
N ASN A 294 5.66 -3.39 4.05
CA ASN A 294 6.48 -3.39 5.25
C ASN A 294 6.14 -4.61 6.13
N LEU A 295 7.10 -5.05 6.93
CA LEU A 295 6.92 -6.04 7.99
C LEU A 295 7.33 -5.42 9.31
N ALA A 296 6.62 -5.70 10.38
CA ALA A 296 6.94 -5.22 11.72
C ALA A 296 7.24 -6.39 12.65
N PHE A 297 8.32 -6.29 13.40
CA PHE A 297 8.70 -7.32 14.36
C PHE A 297 9.10 -6.68 15.68
N PRO A 298 8.72 -7.26 16.83
CA PRO A 298 9.23 -6.85 18.12
C PRO A 298 10.74 -7.12 18.21
N SER A 299 11.43 -6.41 19.10
CA SER A 299 12.89 -6.51 19.28
C SER A 299 13.39 -7.92 19.57
N GLU A 300 12.60 -8.71 20.28
CA GLU A 300 12.86 -10.11 20.67
C GLU A 300 12.52 -11.13 19.57
N ALA A 301 11.93 -10.71 18.45
CA ALA A 301 11.59 -11.63 17.37
C ALA A 301 12.80 -12.44 16.91
N THR A 302 12.63 -13.77 16.91
CA THR A 302 13.71 -14.67 16.54
C THR A 302 14.01 -14.63 15.04
N PRO A 303 15.28 -14.81 14.62
CA PRO A 303 15.62 -14.93 13.20
C PRO A 303 14.84 -16.04 12.48
N LYS A 304 14.48 -17.12 13.19
CA LYS A 304 13.66 -18.21 12.65
C LYS A 304 12.26 -17.73 12.28
N TRP A 305 11.62 -16.98 13.17
CA TRP A 305 10.29 -16.40 12.94
C TRP A 305 10.30 -15.42 11.77
N ILE A 306 11.25 -14.48 11.76
CA ILE A 306 11.43 -13.51 10.67
C ILE A 306 11.60 -14.24 9.34
N ASN A 307 12.47 -15.25 9.29
CA ASN A 307 12.66 -16.05 8.08
C ASN A 307 11.39 -16.78 7.65
N GLN A 308 10.61 -17.32 8.59
CA GLN A 308 9.35 -18.00 8.29
C GLN A 308 8.37 -17.04 7.59
N VAL A 309 8.20 -15.81 8.08
CA VAL A 309 7.32 -14.79 7.47
C VAL A 309 7.78 -14.45 6.06
N HIS A 310 9.11 -14.28 5.85
CA HIS A 310 9.66 -14.01 4.51
C HIS A 310 9.43 -15.18 3.53
N MET A 311 9.62 -16.41 3.99
CA MET A 311 9.39 -17.60 3.17
C MET A 311 7.90 -17.80 2.86
N ASP A 312 7.03 -17.45 3.79
CA ASP A 312 5.59 -17.50 3.58
C ASP A 312 5.14 -16.45 2.54
N ALA A 313 5.69 -15.23 2.60
CA ALA A 313 5.47 -14.21 1.57
C ALA A 313 5.84 -14.72 0.17
N TRP A 314 7.01 -15.33 0.03
CA TRP A 314 7.43 -15.93 -1.23
C TRP A 314 6.48 -17.02 -1.71
N LYS A 315 6.09 -17.95 -0.83
CA LYS A 315 5.17 -19.07 -1.15
C LYS A 315 3.79 -18.57 -1.57
N LYS A 316 3.30 -17.48 -0.99
CA LYS A 316 2.00 -16.88 -1.29
C LYS A 316 1.99 -16.00 -2.55
N GLY A 317 3.10 -15.94 -3.27
CA GLY A 317 3.18 -15.21 -4.54
C GLY A 317 3.42 -13.71 -4.41
N VAL A 318 3.71 -13.21 -3.19
CA VAL A 318 4.10 -11.80 -2.99
C VAL A 318 5.33 -11.50 -3.85
N LYS A 319 5.33 -10.36 -4.52
CA LYS A 319 6.40 -9.98 -5.46
C LYS A 319 7.55 -9.26 -4.78
N THR A 320 7.26 -8.42 -3.78
CA THR A 320 8.25 -7.57 -3.10
C THR A 320 8.00 -7.49 -1.60
N LEU A 321 9.08 -7.20 -0.85
CA LEU A 321 9.00 -6.77 0.55
C LEU A 321 9.83 -5.50 0.71
N TYR A 322 9.25 -4.49 1.33
CA TYR A 322 9.84 -3.17 1.54
C TYR A 322 10.69 -3.16 2.81
N TYR A 323 10.41 -2.35 3.82
CA TYR A 323 11.19 -2.33 5.06
C TYR A 323 10.84 -3.48 6.02
N VAL A 324 11.79 -3.83 6.89
CA VAL A 324 11.52 -4.52 8.15
C VAL A 324 11.65 -3.51 9.29
N ARG A 325 10.56 -3.24 9.98
CA ARG A 325 10.52 -2.35 11.12
C ARG A 325 10.70 -3.17 12.41
N THR A 326 11.70 -2.81 13.21
CA THR A 326 11.93 -3.38 14.54
C THR A 326 11.80 -2.29 15.58
N GLU A 327 11.55 -2.62 16.87
CA GLU A 327 11.34 -1.60 17.91
C GLU A 327 12.48 -0.61 18.07
N SER A 328 13.72 -1.03 17.88
CA SER A 328 14.88 -0.15 17.92
C SER A 328 14.89 0.88 16.78
N VAL A 329 14.41 0.51 15.61
CA VAL A 329 14.23 1.37 14.44
C VAL A 329 12.97 2.22 14.62
N LEU A 330 11.88 1.66 15.13
CA LEU A 330 10.62 2.39 15.36
C LEU A 330 10.74 3.52 16.39
N ARG A 331 11.59 3.39 17.41
CA ARG A 331 11.84 4.51 18.35
C ARG A 331 12.66 5.65 17.72
N GLY A 332 13.51 5.33 16.76
CA GLY A 332 14.21 6.32 15.92
C GLY A 332 13.27 6.93 14.87
N ASP A 333 12.40 6.11 14.25
CA ASP A 333 11.52 6.50 13.14
C ASP A 333 10.23 7.18 13.58
N ILE A 334 9.73 6.99 14.80
CA ILE A 334 8.68 7.87 15.34
C ILE A 334 9.21 9.32 15.43
N ALA A 335 10.51 9.48 15.66
CA ALA A 335 11.19 10.77 15.56
C ALA A 335 11.65 11.12 14.12
N ALA A 336 11.95 10.16 13.27
CA ALA A 336 12.60 10.35 11.96
C ALA A 336 11.68 10.09 10.74
N SER A 337 10.56 9.38 10.85
CA SER A 337 9.58 9.27 9.76
C SER A 337 8.79 10.57 9.52
N ALA A 338 8.98 11.55 10.40
CA ALA A 338 8.64 12.94 10.13
C ALA A 338 9.72 13.66 9.29
N MET A 339 10.87 13.03 9.03
CA MET A 339 12.06 13.68 8.49
C MET A 339 12.92 12.82 7.56
N ASP A 340 12.38 11.86 6.78
CA ASP A 340 13.18 11.32 5.69
C ASP A 340 12.97 12.17 4.41
N PRO A 341 13.87 13.17 4.15
CA PRO A 341 13.79 13.99 2.95
C PRO A 341 14.16 13.21 1.69
N SER A 342 14.64 11.96 1.81
CA SER A 342 15.06 11.14 0.67
C SER A 342 13.92 10.49 -0.10
N CYS A 343 12.70 10.49 0.45
CA CYS A 343 11.53 9.88 -0.19
C CYS A 343 10.42 10.87 -0.56
N VAL A 344 10.71 12.18 -0.58
CA VAL A 344 9.74 13.23 -0.94
C VAL A 344 9.19 13.07 -2.37
N SER A 345 9.92 12.38 -3.25
CA SER A 345 9.47 12.14 -4.64
C SER A 345 8.51 10.94 -4.79
N CYS A 346 8.40 10.08 -3.77
CA CYS A 346 7.51 8.91 -3.81
C CYS A 346 6.25 9.11 -2.96
N ASP A 347 6.19 10.17 -2.18
CA ASP A 347 5.06 10.56 -1.33
C ASP A 347 4.04 11.48 -2.04
N GLY A 348 4.28 11.76 -3.32
CA GLY A 348 3.39 12.58 -4.15
C GLY A 348 2.27 11.78 -4.80
#